data_7ec635ae290498c8744d43cca6ae32fe
#
_entry.id   7ec635ae290498c8744d43cca6ae32fe
#
_cell.length_a   1.000
_cell.length_b   1.000
_cell.length_c   1.000
_cell.angle_alpha   90.00
_cell.angle_beta   90.00
_cell.angle_gamma   90.00
#
_symmetry.space_group_name_H-M   'P 1'
#
loop_
_entity.id
_entity.type
_entity.pdbx_description
1 polymer ?
#
loop_
_entity_poly.entity_id
_entity_poly.type
_entity_poly.pdbx_seq_one_letter_code
_entity_poly.pdbx_strand_id
1 'polypeptide(L)'
;MLIMLNAISPIKTINNSVNAISSIDALAAYSKASADPLRLNILRILGEGSFGVLELCELFEIKQSSMSHHLKILANAGLVTTRREGNSIFYRRPFISTHDTWFNLTQVLFATLDALSLSEAITIRLQNLYQERALNSQEFFTRHASEFLEKQDLIASHEQYGETLEYFVSTLSLQQTETALEIGPGEGNLLPALSKRFQQVIGLDVSQAMLKKAQVQTVEQDLVNVELLHGDCQLALNNQIKADLITCNMVLHHVPAPKEIFNHSAQLLKPGGCLLITDLCAHDQTWARESCGDLWLGFAPEDLSSWAKEAQLLEEQTQFLALRNGFQIQFRTFRRAVV
;
A
#
# COMPACT_ATOMS: atom_id res chain seq x y z
N MET A 1 4.44 5.58 -46.85
CA MET A 1 4.95 4.29 -46.32
C MET A 1 4.24 4.04 -45.01
N LEU A 2 3.16 3.24 -45.08
CA LEU A 2 2.28 2.95 -43.91
C LEU A 2 3.00 1.97 -43.01
N ILE A 3 3.25 2.36 -41.75
CA ILE A 3 3.73 1.43 -40.72
C ILE A 3 2.49 0.89 -39.99
N MET A 4 2.28 -0.41 -40.18
CA MET A 4 1.22 -1.15 -39.51
C MET A 4 1.49 -1.17 -37.99
N LEU A 5 0.53 -0.65 -37.22
CA LEU A 5 0.43 -0.85 -35.79
C LEU A 5 -0.03 -2.30 -35.56
N ASN A 6 0.87 -3.14 -35.08
CA ASN A 6 0.53 -4.46 -34.56
C ASN A 6 -0.29 -4.28 -33.27
N ALA A 7 -1.51 -4.79 -33.32
CA ALA A 7 -2.41 -4.86 -32.21
C ALA A 7 -1.83 -5.71 -31.07
N ILE A 8 -1.59 -5.08 -29.94
CA ILE A 8 -1.34 -5.76 -28.67
C ILE A 8 -2.66 -6.39 -28.26
N SER A 9 -2.66 -7.72 -28.12
CA SER A 9 -3.81 -8.47 -27.60
C SER A 9 -4.21 -7.94 -26.24
N PRO A 10 -5.51 -7.67 -26.00
CA PRO A 10 -5.94 -7.22 -24.69
C PRO A 10 -5.74 -8.37 -23.70
N ILE A 11 -5.08 -8.04 -22.58
CA ILE A 11 -5.09 -8.83 -21.35
C ILE A 11 -6.54 -9.25 -21.12
N LYS A 12 -6.79 -10.56 -21.01
CA LYS A 12 -8.07 -11.09 -20.57
C LYS A 12 -8.32 -10.62 -19.14
N THR A 13 -8.81 -9.42 -19.01
CA THR A 13 -9.62 -9.02 -17.86
C THR A 13 -10.73 -10.04 -17.82
N ILE A 14 -10.75 -10.88 -16.81
CA ILE A 14 -11.95 -11.64 -16.49
C ILE A 14 -12.98 -10.57 -16.10
N ASN A 15 -13.66 -10.07 -17.13
CA ASN A 15 -14.88 -9.32 -16.96
C ASN A 15 -15.90 -10.29 -16.35
N ASN A 16 -15.88 -10.46 -15.03
CA ASN A 16 -17.10 -10.63 -14.30
C ASN A 16 -17.85 -9.29 -14.40
N SER A 17 -18.34 -8.99 -15.61
CA SER A 17 -19.47 -8.10 -15.77
C SER A 17 -20.62 -8.77 -15.02
N VAL A 18 -20.66 -8.50 -13.72
CA VAL A 18 -21.89 -8.60 -12.96
C VAL A 18 -22.83 -7.62 -13.65
N ASN A 19 -23.64 -8.13 -14.57
CA ASN A 19 -24.91 -7.51 -14.86
C ASN A 19 -25.59 -7.42 -13.50
N ALA A 20 -25.44 -6.29 -12.85
CA ALA A 20 -26.12 -5.95 -11.61
C ALA A 20 -27.60 -5.88 -11.99
N ILE A 21 -28.24 -7.03 -11.97
CA ILE A 21 -29.70 -7.16 -12.07
C ILE A 21 -30.15 -6.43 -10.79
N SER A 22 -30.67 -5.23 -10.96
CA SER A 22 -31.41 -4.50 -9.93
C SER A 22 -32.75 -5.22 -9.71
N SER A 23 -32.68 -6.39 -9.08
CA SER A 23 -33.85 -7.22 -8.78
C SER A 23 -34.03 -7.30 -7.27
N ILE A 24 -35.24 -7.54 -6.84
CA ILE A 24 -35.56 -7.84 -5.42
C ILE A 24 -34.69 -9.01 -4.93
N ASP A 25 -34.44 -10.00 -5.80
CA ASP A 25 -33.61 -11.17 -5.48
C ASP A 25 -32.15 -10.77 -5.18
N ALA A 26 -31.57 -9.83 -5.95
CA ALA A 26 -30.23 -9.31 -5.72
C ALA A 26 -30.17 -8.54 -4.40
N LEU A 27 -31.19 -7.72 -4.09
CA LEU A 27 -31.28 -7.03 -2.81
C LEU A 27 -31.46 -8.03 -1.65
N ALA A 28 -32.27 -9.07 -1.84
CA ALA A 28 -32.44 -10.12 -0.84
C ALA A 28 -31.13 -10.88 -0.59
N ALA A 29 -30.36 -11.20 -1.65
CA ALA A 29 -29.04 -11.83 -1.54
C ALA A 29 -28.05 -10.92 -0.78
N TYR A 30 -28.00 -9.62 -1.12
CA TYR A 30 -27.19 -8.62 -0.42
C TYR A 30 -27.56 -8.54 1.08
N SER A 31 -28.86 -8.40 1.37
CA SER A 31 -29.36 -8.32 2.74
C SER A 31 -29.06 -9.59 3.53
N LYS A 32 -29.23 -10.77 2.91
CA LYS A 32 -28.88 -12.05 3.53
C LYS A 32 -27.37 -12.15 3.79
N ALA A 33 -26.53 -11.65 2.88
CA ALA A 33 -25.08 -11.65 3.06
C ALA A 33 -24.65 -10.76 4.24
N SER A 34 -25.30 -9.63 4.46
CA SER A 34 -25.02 -8.71 5.57
C SER A 34 -25.79 -9.02 6.87
N ALA A 35 -26.65 -10.04 6.91
CA ALA A 35 -27.47 -10.39 8.09
C ALA A 35 -26.83 -11.45 9.01
N ASP A 36 -25.51 -11.53 9.04
CA ASP A 36 -24.78 -12.51 9.85
C ASP A 36 -23.63 -11.84 10.59
N PRO A 37 -23.55 -11.97 11.94
CA PRO A 37 -22.54 -11.27 12.73
C PRO A 37 -21.09 -11.59 12.32
N LEU A 38 -20.80 -12.85 11.96
CA LEU A 38 -19.45 -13.22 11.54
C LEU A 38 -19.08 -12.56 10.21
N ARG A 39 -20.00 -12.54 9.22
CA ARG A 39 -19.76 -11.87 7.93
C ARG A 39 -19.60 -10.35 8.10
N LEU A 40 -20.35 -9.72 8.99
CA LEU A 40 -20.15 -8.31 9.31
C LEU A 40 -18.77 -8.05 9.95
N ASN A 41 -18.33 -8.92 10.86
CA ASN A 41 -16.98 -8.83 11.43
C ASN A 41 -15.89 -9.09 10.38
N ILE A 42 -16.08 -10.04 9.45
CA ILE A 42 -15.17 -10.22 8.32
C ILE A 42 -15.10 -8.94 7.48
N LEU A 43 -16.24 -8.35 7.12
CA LEU A 43 -16.27 -7.09 6.38
C LEU A 43 -15.60 -5.97 7.18
N ARG A 44 -15.76 -5.91 8.50
CA ARG A 44 -15.08 -4.90 9.33
C ARG A 44 -13.56 -5.05 9.25
N ILE A 45 -13.03 -6.29 9.38
CA ILE A 45 -11.59 -6.57 9.24
C ILE A 45 -11.09 -6.23 7.84
N LEU A 46 -11.85 -6.55 6.79
CA LEU A 46 -11.49 -6.23 5.40
C LEU A 46 -11.49 -4.71 5.11
N GLY A 47 -11.94 -3.88 6.03
CA GLY A 47 -11.73 -2.43 6.03
C GLY A 47 -10.31 -2.02 6.41
N GLU A 48 -9.58 -2.86 7.15
CA GLU A 48 -8.19 -2.60 7.53
C GLU A 48 -7.20 -2.99 6.41
N GLY A 49 -7.62 -3.80 5.42
CA GLY A 49 -6.76 -4.22 4.32
C GLY A 49 -7.18 -5.50 3.65
N SER A 50 -6.21 -6.15 3.00
CA SER A 50 -6.39 -7.43 2.33
C SER A 50 -5.87 -8.57 3.21
N PHE A 51 -6.64 -9.66 3.28
CA PHE A 51 -6.29 -10.83 4.10
C PHE A 51 -6.48 -12.13 3.33
N GLY A 52 -5.55 -13.06 3.53
CA GLY A 52 -5.66 -14.43 3.03
C GLY A 52 -6.71 -15.24 3.82
N VAL A 53 -7.21 -16.32 3.21
CA VAL A 53 -8.21 -17.17 3.87
C VAL A 53 -7.70 -17.77 5.19
N LEU A 54 -6.41 -18.14 5.27
CA LEU A 54 -5.82 -18.71 6.49
C LEU A 54 -5.70 -17.65 7.59
N GLU A 55 -5.28 -16.45 7.25
CA GLU A 55 -5.22 -15.32 8.18
C GLU A 55 -6.59 -14.99 8.76
N LEU A 56 -7.64 -14.98 7.92
CA LEU A 56 -9.00 -14.81 8.39
C LEU A 56 -9.46 -15.96 9.31
N CYS A 57 -9.03 -17.22 9.02
CA CYS A 57 -9.32 -18.35 9.91
C CYS A 57 -8.70 -18.16 11.30
N GLU A 58 -7.48 -17.67 11.37
CA GLU A 58 -6.77 -17.37 12.63
C GLU A 58 -7.41 -16.21 13.37
N LEU A 59 -7.72 -15.11 12.67
CA LEU A 59 -8.39 -13.95 13.27
C LEU A 59 -9.73 -14.30 13.93
N PHE A 60 -10.49 -15.20 13.32
CA PHE A 60 -11.83 -15.57 13.79
C PHE A 60 -11.91 -16.93 14.49
N GLU A 61 -10.78 -17.68 14.58
CA GLU A 61 -10.69 -19.01 15.18
C GLU A 61 -11.70 -20.01 14.59
N ILE A 62 -11.87 -19.99 13.28
CA ILE A 62 -12.79 -20.88 12.58
C ILE A 62 -12.07 -21.72 11.50
N LYS A 63 -12.67 -22.87 11.18
CA LYS A 63 -12.12 -23.77 10.16
C LYS A 63 -12.18 -23.14 8.77
N GLN A 64 -11.20 -23.44 7.92
CA GLN A 64 -11.09 -22.93 6.56
C GLN A 64 -12.35 -23.21 5.71
N SER A 65 -12.98 -24.38 5.86
CA SER A 65 -14.22 -24.68 5.12
C SER A 65 -15.37 -23.74 5.48
N SER A 66 -15.51 -23.37 6.76
CA SER A 66 -16.50 -22.41 7.23
C SER A 66 -16.18 -21.00 6.73
N MET A 67 -14.92 -20.56 6.88
CA MET A 67 -14.49 -19.25 6.36
C MET A 67 -14.72 -19.13 4.86
N SER A 68 -14.32 -20.12 4.08
CA SER A 68 -14.53 -20.14 2.62
C SER A 68 -16.01 -20.06 2.24
N HIS A 69 -16.91 -20.69 3.04
CA HIS A 69 -18.35 -20.57 2.82
C HIS A 69 -18.86 -19.14 3.04
N HIS A 70 -18.46 -18.49 4.15
CA HIS A 70 -18.83 -17.08 4.43
C HIS A 70 -18.29 -16.13 3.37
N LEU A 71 -17.02 -16.29 2.98
CA LEU A 71 -16.39 -15.47 1.93
C LEU A 71 -17.08 -15.65 0.56
N LYS A 72 -17.50 -16.87 0.21
CA LYS A 72 -18.26 -17.12 -1.02
C LYS A 72 -19.60 -16.40 -1.01
N ILE A 73 -20.32 -16.39 0.12
CA ILE A 73 -21.60 -15.66 0.24
C ILE A 73 -21.36 -14.16 0.06
N LEU A 74 -20.33 -13.60 0.70
CA LEU A 74 -19.96 -12.18 0.57
C LEU A 74 -19.54 -11.83 -0.86
N ALA A 75 -18.76 -12.70 -1.53
CA ALA A 75 -18.33 -12.50 -2.90
C ALA A 75 -19.52 -12.53 -3.89
N ASN A 76 -20.45 -13.47 -3.72
CA ASN A 76 -21.63 -13.56 -4.55
C ASN A 76 -22.58 -12.35 -4.40
N ALA A 77 -22.52 -11.68 -3.25
CA ALA A 77 -23.27 -10.44 -2.99
C ALA A 77 -22.51 -9.17 -3.42
N GLY A 78 -21.29 -9.30 -3.94
CA GLY A 78 -20.44 -8.16 -4.33
C GLY A 78 -19.87 -7.37 -3.15
N LEU A 79 -19.92 -7.91 -1.93
CA LEU A 79 -19.42 -7.26 -0.71
C LEU A 79 -17.91 -7.48 -0.47
N VAL A 80 -17.31 -8.43 -1.17
CA VAL A 80 -15.87 -8.66 -1.20
C VAL A 80 -15.39 -8.94 -2.62
N THR A 81 -14.16 -8.55 -2.90
CA THR A 81 -13.41 -8.92 -4.09
C THR A 81 -12.22 -9.76 -3.72
N THR A 82 -11.70 -10.50 -4.70
CA THR A 82 -10.54 -11.35 -4.50
C THR A 82 -9.41 -10.92 -5.43
N ARG A 83 -8.19 -11.01 -4.92
CA ARG A 83 -6.96 -10.92 -5.71
C ARG A 83 -6.20 -12.22 -5.51
N ARG A 84 -5.83 -12.87 -6.60
CA ARG A 84 -4.98 -14.04 -6.55
C ARG A 84 -3.52 -13.60 -6.59
N GLU A 85 -2.75 -14.07 -5.64
CA GLU A 85 -1.31 -13.85 -5.57
C GLU A 85 -0.62 -15.21 -5.39
N GLY A 86 -0.10 -15.74 -6.48
CA GLY A 86 0.46 -17.08 -6.51
C GLY A 86 -0.58 -18.15 -6.18
N ASN A 87 -0.29 -18.93 -5.15
CA ASN A 87 -1.20 -19.96 -4.63
C ASN A 87 -2.19 -19.43 -3.58
N SER A 88 -2.08 -18.17 -3.18
CA SER A 88 -2.91 -17.54 -2.17
C SER A 88 -4.01 -16.69 -2.79
N ILE A 89 -5.18 -16.68 -2.16
CA ILE A 89 -6.29 -15.80 -2.51
C ILE A 89 -6.46 -14.82 -1.35
N PHE A 90 -6.29 -13.54 -1.66
CA PHE A 90 -6.54 -12.44 -0.74
C PHE A 90 -7.92 -11.86 -0.97
N TYR A 91 -8.61 -11.54 0.10
CA TYR A 91 -9.93 -10.95 0.13
C TYR A 91 -9.83 -9.50 0.61
N ARG A 92 -10.62 -8.62 0.00
CA ARG A 92 -10.75 -7.21 0.39
C ARG A 92 -12.15 -6.71 0.11
N ARG A 93 -12.52 -5.55 0.64
CA ARG A 93 -13.72 -4.85 0.21
C ARG A 93 -13.56 -4.38 -1.24
N PRO A 94 -14.65 -4.36 -2.05
CA PRO A 94 -14.63 -3.82 -3.40
C PRO A 94 -14.43 -2.29 -3.36
N PHE A 95 -13.83 -1.74 -4.39
CA PHE A 95 -13.99 -0.31 -4.68
C PHE A 95 -15.42 -0.07 -5.15
N ILE A 96 -16.08 0.91 -4.56
CA ILE A 96 -17.47 1.22 -4.84
C ILE A 96 -17.50 2.43 -5.76
N SER A 97 -17.92 2.23 -7.01
CA SER A 97 -18.14 3.32 -7.96
C SER A 97 -19.48 4.00 -7.68
N THR A 98 -19.54 5.32 -7.87
CA THR A 98 -20.81 6.08 -7.81
C THR A 98 -21.85 5.59 -8.83
N HIS A 99 -21.41 4.84 -9.83
CA HIS A 99 -22.29 4.20 -10.84
C HIS A 99 -22.82 2.84 -10.42
N ASP A 100 -22.33 2.27 -9.31
CA ASP A 100 -22.78 0.97 -8.82
C ASP A 100 -24.22 1.05 -8.28
N THR A 101 -25.05 0.11 -8.66
CA THR A 101 -26.45 0.05 -8.23
C THR A 101 -26.62 0.12 -6.70
N TRP A 102 -25.70 -0.49 -5.95
CA TRP A 102 -25.73 -0.55 -4.50
C TRP A 102 -24.79 0.45 -3.81
N PHE A 103 -24.27 1.45 -4.55
CA PHE A 103 -23.30 2.42 -4.04
C PHE A 103 -23.67 2.97 -2.65
N ASN A 104 -24.84 3.60 -2.55
CA ASN A 104 -25.26 4.23 -1.29
C ASN A 104 -25.44 3.20 -0.15
N LEU A 105 -26.01 2.04 -0.45
CA LEU A 105 -26.24 1.00 0.55
C LEU A 105 -24.91 0.43 1.07
N THR A 106 -23.98 0.12 0.16
CA THR A 106 -22.67 -0.43 0.51
C THR A 106 -21.80 0.61 1.23
N GLN A 107 -21.85 1.86 0.80
CA GLN A 107 -21.13 2.95 1.46
C GLN A 107 -21.60 3.13 2.91
N VAL A 108 -22.93 3.18 3.13
CA VAL A 108 -23.47 3.30 4.50
C VAL A 108 -23.13 2.07 5.35
N LEU A 109 -23.22 0.87 4.77
CA LEU A 109 -22.84 -0.36 5.49
C LEU A 109 -21.38 -0.32 5.92
N PHE A 110 -20.46 -0.01 5.03
CA PHE A 110 -19.03 0.01 5.33
C PHE A 110 -18.68 1.12 6.32
N ALA A 111 -19.20 2.33 6.14
CA ALA A 111 -19.00 3.42 7.09
C ALA A 111 -19.54 3.09 8.50
N THR A 112 -20.69 2.40 8.57
CA THR A 112 -21.23 1.96 9.85
C THR A 112 -20.33 0.91 10.51
N LEU A 113 -19.83 -0.07 9.72
CA LEU A 113 -18.91 -1.08 10.23
C LEU A 113 -17.60 -0.47 10.73
N ASP A 114 -17.08 0.52 10.02
CA ASP A 114 -15.81 1.18 10.36
C ASP A 114 -15.91 2.01 11.66
N ALA A 115 -17.10 2.50 11.97
CA ALA A 115 -17.38 3.17 13.24
C ALA A 115 -17.51 2.21 14.44
N LEU A 116 -17.63 0.90 14.19
CA LEU A 116 -17.74 -0.10 15.26
C LEU A 116 -16.35 -0.58 15.69
N SER A 117 -16.15 -0.66 17.00
CA SER A 117 -14.93 -1.23 17.56
C SER A 117 -14.89 -2.74 17.35
N LEU A 118 -13.71 -3.25 17.01
CA LEU A 118 -13.44 -4.69 17.05
C LEU A 118 -13.43 -5.19 18.50
N SER A 119 -13.76 -6.46 18.72
CA SER A 119 -13.57 -7.06 20.02
C SER A 119 -12.09 -7.09 20.39
N GLU A 120 -11.78 -7.00 21.69
CA GLU A 120 -10.39 -7.04 22.19
C GLU A 120 -9.63 -8.26 21.66
N ALA A 121 -10.27 -9.43 21.66
CA ALA A 121 -9.67 -10.67 21.17
C ALA A 121 -9.28 -10.60 19.68
N ILE A 122 -10.13 -10.02 18.82
CA ILE A 122 -9.83 -9.83 17.40
C ILE A 122 -8.73 -8.79 17.22
N THR A 123 -8.76 -7.70 17.99
CA THR A 123 -7.73 -6.65 17.94
C THR A 123 -6.35 -7.21 18.27
N ILE A 124 -6.24 -8.02 19.33
CA ILE A 124 -4.99 -8.66 19.72
C ILE A 124 -4.49 -9.59 18.59
N ARG A 125 -5.35 -10.43 18.01
CA ARG A 125 -4.96 -11.34 16.93
C ARG A 125 -4.54 -10.57 15.66
N LEU A 126 -5.21 -9.47 15.35
CA LEU A 126 -4.83 -8.61 14.24
C LEU A 126 -3.46 -7.97 14.44
N GLN A 127 -3.18 -7.49 15.65
CA GLN A 127 -1.85 -6.96 16.00
C GLN A 127 -0.76 -8.04 15.88
N ASN A 128 -1.02 -9.25 16.37
CA ASN A 128 -0.09 -10.36 16.26
C ASN A 128 0.20 -10.72 14.78
N LEU A 129 -0.84 -10.76 13.95
CA LEU A 129 -0.69 -10.99 12.52
C LEU A 129 0.19 -9.93 11.84
N TYR A 130 -0.03 -8.65 12.16
CA TYR A 130 0.81 -7.59 11.62
C TYR A 130 2.26 -7.67 12.13
N GLN A 131 2.45 -8.04 13.40
CA GLN A 131 3.78 -8.28 13.96
C GLN A 131 4.48 -9.45 13.25
N GLU A 132 3.79 -10.55 12.99
CA GLU A 132 4.34 -11.70 12.26
C GLU A 132 4.75 -11.30 10.84
N ARG A 133 3.90 -10.59 10.11
CA ARG A 133 4.24 -10.06 8.78
C ARG A 133 5.47 -9.14 8.85
N ALA A 134 5.56 -8.27 9.86
CA ALA A 134 6.70 -7.36 10.06
C ALA A 134 7.98 -8.13 10.35
N LEU A 135 7.95 -9.13 11.23
CA LEU A 135 9.09 -9.97 11.56
C LEU A 135 9.57 -10.74 10.33
N ASN A 136 8.68 -11.33 9.55
CA ASN A 136 9.02 -12.05 8.34
C ASN A 136 9.71 -11.14 7.31
N SER A 137 9.20 -9.92 7.13
CA SER A 137 9.82 -8.90 6.27
C SER A 137 11.21 -8.51 6.79
N GLN A 138 11.34 -8.18 8.08
CA GLN A 138 12.61 -7.79 8.69
C GLN A 138 13.67 -8.90 8.61
N GLU A 139 13.27 -10.16 8.87
CA GLU A 139 14.16 -11.31 8.73
C GLU A 139 14.63 -11.50 7.30
N PHE A 140 13.74 -11.32 6.32
CA PHE A 140 14.09 -11.38 4.91
C PHE A 140 15.18 -10.36 4.58
N PHE A 141 14.96 -9.08 4.92
CA PHE A 141 15.94 -8.02 4.69
C PHE A 141 17.26 -8.24 5.42
N THR A 142 17.22 -8.79 6.64
CA THR A 142 18.44 -9.09 7.40
C THR A 142 19.26 -10.20 6.74
N ARG A 143 18.61 -11.26 6.26
CA ARG A 143 19.29 -12.41 5.63
C ARG A 143 19.80 -12.09 4.23
N HIS A 144 19.10 -11.25 3.48
CA HIS A 144 19.38 -10.99 2.06
C HIS A 144 19.93 -9.59 1.81
N ALA A 145 20.32 -8.84 2.84
CA ALA A 145 20.81 -7.47 2.72
C ALA A 145 21.95 -7.31 1.70
N SER A 146 22.83 -8.32 1.56
CA SER A 146 23.94 -8.28 0.60
C SER A 146 23.51 -8.49 -0.86
N GLU A 147 22.41 -9.22 -1.09
CA GLU A 147 21.92 -9.58 -2.42
C GLU A 147 20.63 -8.81 -2.79
N PHE A 148 20.14 -7.99 -1.86
CA PHE A 148 18.84 -7.34 -2.00
C PHE A 148 18.77 -6.46 -3.23
N LEU A 149 19.80 -5.68 -3.50
CA LEU A 149 19.87 -4.79 -4.66
C LEU A 149 19.79 -5.59 -5.97
N GLU A 150 20.60 -6.65 -6.09
CA GLU A 150 20.61 -7.49 -7.30
C GLU A 150 19.23 -8.10 -7.58
N LYS A 151 18.50 -8.46 -6.52
CA LYS A 151 17.16 -9.06 -6.63
C LYS A 151 16.10 -8.00 -6.91
N GLN A 152 16.18 -6.85 -6.27
CA GLN A 152 15.27 -5.72 -6.52
C GLN A 152 15.47 -5.15 -7.92
N ASP A 153 16.70 -5.11 -8.44
CA ASP A 153 17.03 -4.68 -9.79
C ASP A 153 16.39 -5.57 -10.85
N LEU A 154 16.06 -6.83 -10.53
CA LEU A 154 15.25 -7.69 -11.42
C LEU A 154 13.83 -7.17 -11.61
N ILE A 155 13.28 -6.46 -10.60
CA ILE A 155 11.97 -5.82 -10.68
C ILE A 155 12.13 -4.43 -11.30
N ALA A 156 12.90 -3.55 -10.65
CA ALA A 156 13.11 -2.18 -11.06
C ALA A 156 14.40 -1.62 -10.45
N SER A 157 15.43 -1.40 -11.26
CA SER A 157 16.63 -0.73 -10.78
C SER A 157 16.37 0.77 -10.62
N HIS A 158 17.08 1.39 -9.68
CA HIS A 158 16.98 2.84 -9.48
C HIS A 158 17.30 3.64 -10.75
N GLU A 159 18.20 3.15 -11.60
CA GLU A 159 18.51 3.75 -12.90
C GLU A 159 17.31 3.88 -13.84
N GLN A 160 16.32 2.98 -13.70
CA GLN A 160 15.16 2.96 -14.58
C GLN A 160 14.08 4.00 -14.18
N TYR A 161 13.96 4.33 -12.89
CA TYR A 161 12.89 5.19 -12.39
C TYR A 161 13.39 6.40 -11.57
N GLY A 162 14.65 6.40 -11.13
CA GLY A 162 15.22 7.43 -10.24
C GLY A 162 15.14 8.82 -10.82
N GLU A 163 15.43 9.01 -12.12
CA GLU A 163 15.31 10.31 -12.79
C GLU A 163 13.87 10.86 -12.70
N THR A 164 12.87 9.99 -12.92
CA THR A 164 11.46 10.38 -12.76
C THR A 164 11.13 10.75 -11.31
N LEU A 165 11.62 9.97 -10.36
CA LEU A 165 11.42 10.23 -8.92
C LEU A 165 12.06 11.56 -8.50
N GLU A 166 13.30 11.83 -8.89
CA GLU A 166 14.00 13.08 -8.63
C GLU A 166 13.29 14.28 -9.28
N TYR A 167 12.75 14.10 -10.50
CA TYR A 167 11.93 15.11 -11.14
C TYR A 167 10.70 15.44 -10.30
N PHE A 168 9.97 14.45 -9.78
CA PHE A 168 8.86 14.69 -8.84
C PHE A 168 9.35 15.46 -7.62
N VAL A 169 10.40 14.98 -6.94
CA VAL A 169 10.96 15.64 -5.76
C VAL A 169 11.32 17.10 -6.07
N SER A 170 11.90 17.41 -7.23
CA SER A 170 12.34 18.76 -7.58
C SER A 170 11.19 19.71 -7.96
N THR A 171 10.11 19.19 -8.54
CA THR A 171 9.01 19.98 -9.13
C THR A 171 7.78 20.11 -8.24
N LEU A 172 7.66 19.30 -7.17
CA LEU A 172 6.56 19.41 -6.21
C LEU A 172 6.43 20.83 -5.68
N SER A 173 5.23 21.41 -5.79
CA SER A 173 4.92 22.70 -5.18
C SER A 173 4.72 22.53 -3.68
N LEU A 174 5.68 22.97 -2.86
CA LEU A 174 5.64 22.95 -1.42
C LEU A 174 5.68 24.38 -0.87
N GLN A 175 4.98 24.63 0.23
CA GLN A 175 4.99 25.95 0.89
C GLN A 175 6.32 26.20 1.61
N GLN A 176 6.92 25.14 2.14
CA GLN A 176 8.20 25.15 2.85
C GLN A 176 9.01 23.93 2.46
N THR A 177 10.33 24.03 2.64
CA THR A 177 11.27 22.94 2.40
C THR A 177 12.22 22.77 3.60
N GLU A 178 11.62 22.76 4.80
CA GLU A 178 12.39 22.62 6.04
C GLU A 178 12.76 21.16 6.27
N THR A 179 11.78 20.26 6.26
CA THR A 179 11.98 18.85 6.61
C THR A 179 11.40 17.92 5.57
N ALA A 180 12.22 16.97 5.10
CA ALA A 180 11.76 15.78 4.39
C ALA A 180 11.93 14.54 5.28
N LEU A 181 10.96 13.62 5.21
CA LEU A 181 11.00 12.30 5.83
C LEU A 181 10.94 11.24 4.74
N GLU A 182 11.97 10.40 4.63
CA GLU A 182 11.96 9.24 3.76
C GLU A 182 11.67 7.98 4.58
N ILE A 183 10.57 7.30 4.26
CA ILE A 183 10.18 6.02 4.87
C ILE A 183 10.82 4.91 4.03
N GLY A 184 11.72 4.12 4.64
CA GLY A 184 12.46 3.07 3.97
C GLY A 184 13.48 3.61 2.97
N PRO A 185 14.51 4.38 3.38
CA PRO A 185 15.51 4.91 2.45
C PRO A 185 16.34 3.83 1.75
N GLY A 186 16.25 2.58 2.20
CA GLY A 186 17.01 1.48 1.62
C GLY A 186 18.52 1.77 1.67
N GLU A 187 19.18 1.79 0.50
CA GLU A 187 20.57 2.16 0.38
C GLU A 187 20.83 3.68 0.34
N GLY A 188 19.77 4.50 0.37
CA GLY A 188 19.88 5.95 0.42
C GLY A 188 19.90 6.66 -0.94
N ASN A 189 19.47 6.00 -2.00
CA ASN A 189 19.55 6.53 -3.38
C ASN A 189 18.83 7.87 -3.59
N LEU A 190 17.74 8.14 -2.84
CA LEU A 190 16.98 9.38 -2.95
C LEU A 190 17.51 10.48 -1.99
N LEU A 191 18.26 10.12 -0.94
CA LEU A 191 18.74 11.05 0.06
C LEU A 191 19.51 12.26 -0.53
N PRO A 192 20.37 12.11 -1.56
CA PRO A 192 21.05 13.24 -2.16
C PRO A 192 20.12 14.27 -2.79
N ALA A 193 19.06 13.82 -3.45
CA ALA A 193 18.07 14.73 -4.05
C ALA A 193 17.25 15.46 -2.98
N LEU A 194 16.87 14.77 -1.89
CA LEU A 194 16.21 15.37 -0.74
C LEU A 194 17.12 16.36 -0.02
N SER A 195 18.38 15.97 0.23
CA SER A 195 19.38 16.81 0.91
C SER A 195 19.61 18.14 0.21
N LYS A 196 19.62 18.16 -1.12
CA LYS A 196 19.77 19.39 -1.93
C LYS A 196 18.58 20.35 -1.79
N ARG A 197 17.39 19.83 -1.49
CA ARG A 197 16.16 20.61 -1.49
C ARG A 197 15.70 21.04 -0.10
N PHE A 198 15.95 20.22 0.92
CA PHE A 198 15.43 20.43 2.27
C PHE A 198 16.54 20.82 3.25
N GLN A 199 16.18 21.59 4.30
CA GLN A 199 17.13 21.96 5.35
C GLN A 199 17.50 20.76 6.21
N GLN A 200 16.57 19.84 6.45
CA GLN A 200 16.77 18.59 7.17
C GLN A 200 16.11 17.44 6.41
N VAL A 201 16.78 16.31 6.35
CA VAL A 201 16.26 15.05 5.82
C VAL A 201 16.35 14.00 6.90
N ILE A 202 15.26 13.28 7.12
CA ILE A 202 15.18 12.16 8.05
C ILE A 202 14.91 10.89 7.24
N GLY A 203 15.84 9.93 7.30
CA GLY A 203 15.64 8.59 6.76
C GLY A 203 15.22 7.63 7.87
N LEU A 204 14.04 7.04 7.77
CA LEU A 204 13.46 6.15 8.77
C LEU A 204 13.34 4.73 8.23
N ASP A 205 14.01 3.76 8.83
CA ASP A 205 13.97 2.36 8.41
C ASP A 205 13.91 1.40 9.61
N VAL A 206 13.15 0.33 9.47
CA VAL A 206 13.06 -0.75 10.46
C VAL A 206 14.24 -1.72 10.39
N SER A 207 15.02 -1.67 9.31
CA SER A 207 16.20 -2.50 9.08
C SER A 207 17.49 -1.76 9.41
N GLN A 208 18.14 -2.16 10.50
CA GLN A 208 19.47 -1.64 10.86
C GLN A 208 20.53 -1.92 9.77
N ALA A 209 20.35 -3.01 9.00
CA ALA A 209 21.27 -3.36 7.92
C ALA A 209 21.14 -2.37 6.75
N MET A 210 19.92 -1.95 6.41
CA MET A 210 19.66 -0.96 5.35
C MET A 210 20.16 0.43 5.79
N LEU A 211 19.91 0.83 7.05
CA LEU A 211 20.43 2.09 7.57
C LEU A 211 21.96 2.18 7.51
N LYS A 212 22.67 1.07 7.74
CA LYS A 212 24.15 1.06 7.58
C LYS A 212 24.56 1.33 6.14
N LYS A 213 23.84 0.85 5.14
CA LYS A 213 24.10 1.13 3.73
C LYS A 213 23.78 2.60 3.39
N ALA A 214 22.62 3.10 3.83
CA ALA A 214 22.28 4.50 3.69
C ALA A 214 23.33 5.43 4.38
N GLN A 215 23.87 5.02 5.53
CA GLN A 215 24.95 5.77 6.22
C GLN A 215 26.22 5.85 5.38
N VAL A 216 26.61 4.79 4.68
CA VAL A 216 27.76 4.84 3.76
C VAL A 216 27.52 5.91 2.69
N GLN A 217 26.35 5.89 2.06
CA GLN A 217 25.95 6.86 1.04
C GLN A 217 25.97 8.31 1.57
N THR A 218 25.46 8.54 2.80
CA THR A 218 25.46 9.88 3.40
C THR A 218 26.86 10.41 3.66
N VAL A 219 27.78 9.53 4.08
CA VAL A 219 29.19 9.89 4.32
C VAL A 219 29.93 10.13 3.01
N GLU A 220 29.80 9.24 2.03
CA GLU A 220 30.48 9.36 0.73
C GLU A 220 30.06 10.62 -0.04
N GLN A 221 28.83 11.08 0.12
CA GLN A 221 28.32 12.27 -0.56
C GLN A 221 28.28 13.53 0.31
N ASP A 222 28.84 13.49 1.52
CA ASP A 222 28.90 14.62 2.48
C ASP A 222 27.51 15.24 2.76
N LEU A 223 26.49 14.38 2.98
CA LEU A 223 25.11 14.81 3.23
C LEU A 223 24.94 15.19 4.72
N VAL A 224 25.43 16.38 5.09
CA VAL A 224 25.50 16.84 6.50
C VAL A 224 24.14 17.12 7.15
N ASN A 225 23.08 17.26 6.37
CA ASN A 225 21.71 17.55 6.84
C ASN A 225 20.82 16.29 6.85
N VAL A 226 21.38 15.09 6.71
CA VAL A 226 20.65 13.82 6.74
C VAL A 226 20.85 13.14 8.09
N GLU A 227 19.75 12.81 8.73
CA GLU A 227 19.67 12.01 9.95
C GLU A 227 19.01 10.66 9.67
N LEU A 228 19.60 9.56 10.14
CA LEU A 228 19.05 8.22 9.96
C LEU A 228 18.52 7.69 11.30
N LEU A 229 17.24 7.30 11.31
CA LEU A 229 16.55 6.80 12.50
C LEU A 229 16.13 5.34 12.30
N HIS A 230 16.48 4.51 13.29
CA HIS A 230 16.05 3.11 13.32
C HIS A 230 14.67 2.97 13.97
N GLY A 231 13.66 2.67 13.19
CA GLY A 231 12.28 2.50 13.65
C GLY A 231 11.27 2.61 12.51
N ASP A 232 10.01 2.69 12.90
CA ASP A 232 8.85 2.82 12.02
C ASP A 232 8.17 4.19 12.16
N CYS A 233 7.06 4.39 11.44
CA CYS A 233 6.31 5.64 11.50
C CYS A 233 5.78 5.96 12.91
N GLN A 234 5.56 4.96 13.77
CA GLN A 234 5.16 5.19 15.17
C GLN A 234 6.26 5.87 15.97
N LEU A 235 7.53 5.50 15.71
CA LEU A 235 8.67 6.20 16.31
C LEU A 235 8.69 7.68 15.89
N ALA A 236 8.46 7.95 14.60
CA ALA A 236 8.41 9.33 14.10
C ALA A 236 7.27 10.14 14.76
N LEU A 237 6.11 9.54 14.97
CA LEU A 237 4.98 10.15 15.69
C LEU A 237 5.33 10.42 17.16
N ASN A 238 5.94 9.46 17.85
CA ASN A 238 6.35 9.61 19.25
C ASN A 238 7.40 10.73 19.41
N ASN A 239 8.27 10.89 18.44
CA ASN A 239 9.27 11.97 18.39
C ASN A 239 8.67 13.29 17.87
N GLN A 240 7.37 13.37 17.59
CA GLN A 240 6.66 14.55 17.12
C GLN A 240 7.24 15.14 15.82
N ILE A 241 7.82 14.30 14.97
CA ILE A 241 8.37 14.71 13.67
C ILE A 241 7.25 15.30 12.81
N LYS A 242 7.55 16.44 12.17
CA LYS A 242 6.67 17.09 11.18
C LYS A 242 7.45 17.37 9.91
N ALA A 243 6.90 16.95 8.77
CA ALA A 243 7.57 17.04 7.48
C ALA A 243 6.75 17.86 6.46
N ASP A 244 7.46 18.54 5.58
CA ASP A 244 6.88 19.22 4.42
C ASP A 244 6.70 18.24 3.24
N LEU A 245 7.59 17.24 3.17
CA LEU A 245 7.52 16.12 2.24
C LEU A 245 7.75 14.82 2.99
N ILE A 246 6.90 13.83 2.72
CA ILE A 246 7.15 12.42 3.09
C ILE A 246 7.28 11.65 1.79
N THR A 247 8.33 10.84 1.67
CA THR A 247 8.53 9.90 0.55
C THR A 247 8.46 8.46 1.06
N CYS A 248 7.83 7.59 0.28
CA CYS A 248 7.84 6.14 0.47
C CYS A 248 8.09 5.52 -0.91
N ASN A 249 9.33 5.09 -1.14
CA ASN A 249 9.83 4.73 -2.46
C ASN A 249 10.21 3.26 -2.54
N MET A 250 9.46 2.46 -3.30
CA MET A 250 9.63 1.01 -3.46
C MET A 250 9.66 0.26 -2.11
N VAL A 251 8.79 0.65 -1.19
CA VAL A 251 8.73 0.13 0.19
C VAL A 251 7.35 -0.38 0.55
N LEU A 252 6.29 0.25 0.03
CA LEU A 252 4.92 -0.02 0.46
C LEU A 252 4.53 -1.51 0.28
N HIS A 253 5.06 -2.17 -0.75
CA HIS A 253 4.83 -3.60 -1.01
C HIS A 253 5.54 -4.55 -0.01
N HIS A 254 6.41 -4.02 0.84
CA HIS A 254 7.03 -4.75 1.96
C HIS A 254 6.38 -4.44 3.31
N VAL A 255 5.45 -3.47 3.37
CA VAL A 255 4.83 -3.04 4.62
C VAL A 255 3.67 -3.96 5.00
N PRO A 256 3.62 -4.47 6.25
CA PRO A 256 2.55 -5.38 6.71
C PRO A 256 1.13 -4.80 6.58
N ALA A 257 0.99 -3.51 6.86
CA ALA A 257 -0.25 -2.75 6.81
C ALA A 257 -0.07 -1.47 5.97
N PRO A 258 -0.12 -1.55 4.62
CA PRO A 258 0.16 -0.41 3.73
C PRO A 258 -0.73 0.81 3.98
N LYS A 259 -1.99 0.60 4.33
CA LYS A 259 -2.95 1.66 4.68
C LYS A 259 -2.45 2.54 5.84
N GLU A 260 -1.77 1.95 6.83
CA GLU A 260 -1.25 2.69 7.99
C GLU A 260 -0.15 3.69 7.61
N ILE A 261 0.57 3.48 6.51
CA ILE A 261 1.53 4.47 6.00
C ILE A 261 0.81 5.78 5.65
N PHE A 262 -0.37 5.71 5.05
CA PHE A 262 -1.17 6.90 4.74
C PHE A 262 -1.68 7.58 6.01
N ASN A 263 -2.20 6.81 6.99
CA ASN A 263 -2.70 7.33 8.26
C ASN A 263 -1.59 8.03 9.07
N HIS A 264 -0.42 7.40 9.17
CA HIS A 264 0.73 7.98 9.84
C HIS A 264 1.27 9.20 9.09
N SER A 265 1.37 9.13 7.75
CA SER A 265 1.83 10.25 6.93
C SER A 265 0.91 11.47 7.07
N ALA A 266 -0.40 11.26 7.11
CA ALA A 266 -1.35 12.36 7.33
C ALA A 266 -1.13 13.08 8.67
N GLN A 267 -0.70 12.34 9.70
CA GLN A 267 -0.38 12.90 11.01
C GLN A 267 1.00 13.57 11.04
N LEU A 268 2.01 12.99 10.34
CA LEU A 268 3.38 13.48 10.29
C LEU A 268 3.56 14.69 9.36
N LEU A 269 2.74 14.83 8.31
CA LEU A 269 2.78 15.97 7.41
C LEU A 269 2.38 17.26 8.13
N LYS A 270 3.05 18.36 7.81
CA LYS A 270 2.58 19.72 8.10
C LYS A 270 1.35 20.06 7.25
N PRO A 271 0.50 21.01 7.64
CA PRO A 271 -0.54 21.53 6.74
C PRO A 271 0.05 21.98 5.40
N GLY A 272 -0.53 21.54 4.28
CA GLY A 272 0.01 21.77 2.93
C GLY A 272 1.19 20.90 2.54
N GLY A 273 1.69 20.02 3.43
CA GLY A 273 2.72 19.05 3.12
C GLY A 273 2.25 17.94 2.19
N CYS A 274 3.17 17.24 1.56
CA CYS A 274 2.91 16.25 0.52
C CYS A 274 3.47 14.87 0.88
N LEU A 275 2.70 13.81 0.60
CA LEU A 275 3.15 12.42 0.58
C LEU A 275 3.40 12.03 -0.88
N LEU A 276 4.61 11.56 -1.20
CA LEU A 276 4.98 10.97 -2.49
C LEU A 276 5.16 9.47 -2.31
N ILE A 277 4.31 8.70 -2.98
CA ILE A 277 4.41 7.25 -3.07
C ILE A 277 4.94 6.88 -4.44
N THR A 278 6.01 6.08 -4.48
CA THR A 278 6.50 5.41 -5.68
C THR A 278 6.49 3.92 -5.40
N ASP A 279 5.65 3.17 -6.10
CA ASP A 279 5.54 1.73 -5.86
C ASP A 279 5.02 0.98 -7.10
N LEU A 280 5.08 -0.35 -7.05
CA LEU A 280 4.62 -1.22 -8.12
C LEU A 280 3.10 -1.12 -8.31
N CYS A 281 2.65 -1.06 -9.56
CA CYS A 281 1.28 -1.40 -9.88
C CYS A 281 1.04 -2.89 -9.64
N ALA A 282 -0.21 -3.27 -9.39
CA ALA A 282 -0.58 -4.67 -9.20
C ALA A 282 -0.14 -5.54 -10.39
N HIS A 283 0.52 -6.66 -10.11
CA HIS A 283 1.06 -7.60 -11.09
C HIS A 283 0.82 -9.06 -10.64
N ASP A 284 1.13 -10.02 -11.50
CA ASP A 284 0.97 -11.46 -11.27
C ASP A 284 2.30 -12.24 -11.18
N GLN A 285 3.43 -11.54 -11.15
CA GLN A 285 4.77 -12.13 -11.09
C GLN A 285 5.08 -12.62 -9.67
N THR A 286 4.69 -13.86 -9.38
CA THR A 286 4.73 -14.45 -8.02
C THR A 286 6.14 -14.69 -7.48
N TRP A 287 7.15 -14.78 -8.36
CA TRP A 287 8.54 -14.94 -7.97
C TRP A 287 9.09 -13.79 -7.12
N ALA A 288 8.50 -12.58 -7.25
CA ALA A 288 8.89 -11.42 -6.48
C ALA A 288 8.77 -11.64 -4.96
N ARG A 289 7.77 -12.43 -4.51
CA ARG A 289 7.64 -12.79 -3.09
C ARG A 289 8.83 -13.58 -2.56
N GLU A 290 9.23 -14.62 -3.30
CA GLU A 290 10.30 -15.53 -2.87
C GLU A 290 11.68 -14.88 -3.03
N SER A 291 11.87 -14.11 -4.10
CA SER A 291 13.17 -13.54 -4.44
C SER A 291 13.42 -12.17 -3.81
N CYS A 292 12.38 -11.32 -3.69
CA CYS A 292 12.52 -9.94 -3.22
C CYS A 292 11.86 -9.67 -1.86
N GLY A 293 11.15 -10.66 -1.30
CA GLY A 293 10.48 -10.52 0.00
C GLY A 293 9.21 -9.66 -0.03
N ASP A 294 8.58 -9.55 -1.20
CA ASP A 294 7.35 -8.80 -1.36
C ASP A 294 6.22 -9.43 -0.56
N LEU A 295 5.62 -8.69 0.35
CA LEU A 295 4.38 -9.09 1.02
C LEU A 295 3.19 -8.95 0.06
N TRP A 296 3.26 -7.97 -0.83
CA TRP A 296 2.22 -7.62 -1.79
C TRP A 296 2.78 -7.57 -3.21
N LEU A 297 2.06 -8.14 -4.17
CA LEU A 297 2.42 -8.04 -5.59
C LEU A 297 1.93 -6.71 -6.19
N GLY A 298 2.43 -5.59 -5.65
CA GLY A 298 2.03 -4.24 -6.03
C GLY A 298 0.59 -3.89 -5.67
N PHE A 299 0.14 -2.70 -6.05
CA PHE A 299 -1.16 -2.15 -5.68
C PHE A 299 -1.90 -1.61 -6.90
N ALA A 300 -3.22 -1.80 -6.94
CA ALA A 300 -4.04 -1.10 -7.90
C ALA A 300 -4.04 0.42 -7.58
N PRO A 301 -4.10 1.30 -8.59
CA PRO A 301 -4.14 2.75 -8.33
C PRO A 301 -5.27 3.15 -7.37
N GLU A 302 -6.39 2.46 -7.43
CA GLU A 302 -7.57 2.68 -6.59
C GLU A 302 -7.30 2.35 -5.11
N ASP A 303 -6.37 1.42 -4.81
CA ASP A 303 -5.96 1.11 -3.43
C ASP A 303 -5.37 2.37 -2.77
N LEU A 304 -4.39 3.00 -3.44
CA LEU A 304 -3.72 4.19 -2.93
C LEU A 304 -4.68 5.38 -2.82
N SER A 305 -5.56 5.56 -3.82
CA SER A 305 -6.59 6.62 -3.80
C SER A 305 -7.56 6.45 -2.62
N SER A 306 -7.99 5.21 -2.35
CA SER A 306 -8.89 4.91 -1.23
C SER A 306 -8.22 5.18 0.11
N TRP A 307 -6.99 4.69 0.31
CA TRP A 307 -6.25 4.91 1.55
C TRP A 307 -5.94 6.38 1.80
N ALA A 308 -5.57 7.13 0.75
CA ALA A 308 -5.36 8.57 0.85
C ALA A 308 -6.64 9.31 1.26
N LYS A 309 -7.78 8.98 0.63
CA LYS A 309 -9.08 9.55 0.96
C LYS A 309 -9.49 9.29 2.41
N GLU A 310 -9.29 8.05 2.89
CA GLU A 310 -9.58 7.66 4.27
C GLU A 310 -8.69 8.40 5.27
N ALA A 311 -7.41 8.62 4.92
CA ALA A 311 -6.46 9.42 5.67
C ALA A 311 -6.65 10.95 5.50
N GLN A 312 -7.69 11.40 4.77
CA GLN A 312 -7.99 12.81 4.49
C GLN A 312 -6.86 13.54 3.73
N LEU A 313 -6.14 12.80 2.89
CA LEU A 313 -5.16 13.34 1.96
C LEU A 313 -5.79 13.54 0.59
N LEU A 314 -5.49 14.66 -0.06
CA LEU A 314 -5.99 15.02 -1.38
C LEU A 314 -5.02 14.51 -2.44
N GLU A 315 -5.51 13.69 -3.35
CA GLU A 315 -4.73 13.22 -4.48
C GLU A 315 -4.47 14.37 -5.47
N GLU A 316 -3.22 14.51 -5.95
CA GLU A 316 -2.84 15.58 -6.88
C GLU A 316 -2.28 15.03 -8.20
N GLN A 317 -1.07 14.49 -8.18
CA GLN A 317 -0.38 14.04 -9.41
C GLN A 317 -0.29 12.53 -9.45
N THR A 318 -0.43 11.98 -10.64
CA THR A 318 -0.27 10.56 -10.92
C THR A 318 0.51 10.38 -12.21
N GLN A 319 1.55 9.57 -12.17
CA GLN A 319 2.30 9.15 -13.35
C GLN A 319 2.56 7.65 -13.28
N PHE A 320 2.63 7.01 -14.44
CA PHE A 320 2.95 5.60 -14.57
C PHE A 320 4.17 5.43 -15.46
N LEU A 321 5.06 4.53 -15.05
CA LEU A 321 6.25 4.14 -15.82
C LEU A 321 6.18 2.64 -16.09
N ALA A 322 6.02 2.25 -17.34
CA ALA A 322 6.05 0.85 -17.75
C ALA A 322 7.50 0.41 -17.97
N LEU A 323 7.89 -0.70 -17.37
CA LEU A 323 9.20 -1.31 -17.52
C LEU A 323 9.18 -2.41 -18.60
N ARG A 324 10.35 -2.68 -19.21
CA ARG A 324 10.47 -3.68 -20.28
C ARG A 324 10.23 -5.12 -19.82
N ASN A 325 10.39 -5.39 -18.54
CA ASN A 325 10.21 -6.71 -17.92
C ASN A 325 8.74 -7.00 -17.50
N GLY A 326 7.80 -6.11 -17.85
CA GLY A 326 6.37 -6.27 -17.60
C GLY A 326 5.89 -5.67 -16.28
N PHE A 327 6.76 -5.15 -15.44
CA PHE A 327 6.35 -4.35 -14.29
C PHE A 327 5.95 -2.94 -14.69
N GLN A 328 5.13 -2.31 -13.87
CA GLN A 328 4.76 -0.92 -13.98
C GLN A 328 4.91 -0.25 -12.62
N ILE A 329 5.51 0.92 -12.60
CA ILE A 329 5.65 1.75 -11.39
C ILE A 329 4.63 2.88 -11.46
N GLN A 330 4.02 3.19 -10.32
CA GLN A 330 3.17 4.35 -10.13
C GLN A 330 3.85 5.37 -9.22
N PHE A 331 3.80 6.62 -9.62
CA PHE A 331 4.23 7.78 -8.84
C PHE A 331 2.96 8.55 -8.48
N ARG A 332 2.70 8.75 -7.20
CA ARG A 332 1.46 9.34 -6.71
C ARG A 332 1.74 10.36 -5.63
N THR A 333 1.15 11.52 -5.74
CA THR A 333 1.27 12.56 -4.72
C THR A 333 -0.06 12.83 -4.05
N PHE A 334 0.00 12.99 -2.74
CA PHE A 334 -1.16 13.22 -1.89
C PHE A 334 -0.85 14.36 -0.93
N ARG A 335 -1.74 15.35 -0.86
CA ARG A 335 -1.53 16.57 -0.08
C ARG A 335 -2.38 16.58 1.18
N ARG A 336 -1.77 16.98 2.30
CA ARG A 336 -2.52 17.33 3.49
C ARG A 336 -3.16 18.72 3.29
N ALA A 337 -4.46 18.83 3.54
CA ALA A 337 -5.16 20.11 3.44
C ALA A 337 -4.53 21.18 4.35
N VAL A 338 -4.57 22.41 3.90
CA VAL A 338 -4.27 23.59 4.72
C VAL A 338 -5.54 23.94 5.48
N VAL A 339 -5.59 23.65 6.76
CA VAL A 339 -6.71 24.00 7.65
C VAL A 339 -6.31 25.21 8.47
#